data_321c4c8d0b8719af483394f97f1c4a17
#
_entry.id   321c4c8d0b8719af483394f97f1c4a17
#
_cell.length_a   1.000
_cell.length_b   1.000
_cell.length_c   1.000
_cell.angle_alpha   90.00
_cell.angle_beta   90.00
_cell.angle_gamma   90.00
#
_symmetry.space_group_name_H-M   'P 1'
#
loop_
_entity.id
_entity.type
_entity.pdbx_description
1 polymer ?
#
loop_
_entity_poly.entity_id
_entity_poly.type
_entity_poly.pdbx_seq_one_letter_code
_entity_poly.pdbx_strand_id
1 'polypeptide(L)'
;MSFHVREKYLFLEEDFIGHSGDELHWKIECEALFPNEWKCIARMIMEHEKRPFCAAIGIPRGGVELSRHLNEYATGNYDHPYLICDDVLTTGNSFNEFADEYFKDNKPSVLSYFGWVVFARGEPQHWVKSLFQMPYK
;
A
#
# COMPACT_ATOMS: atom_id res chain seq x y z
N MET A 1 -16.02 15.02 26.30
CA MET A 1 -15.73 14.20 25.10
C MET A 1 -15.12 15.09 24.04
N SER A 2 -13.92 14.77 23.58
CA SER A 2 -13.29 15.54 22.53
C SER A 2 -13.53 14.84 21.19
N PHE A 3 -13.93 15.63 20.19
CA PHE A 3 -14.09 15.13 18.83
C PHE A 3 -12.90 15.59 18.01
N HIS A 4 -12.28 14.66 17.30
CA HIS A 4 -11.29 15.01 16.30
C HIS A 4 -11.99 15.46 15.04
N VAL A 5 -11.84 16.75 14.71
CA VAL A 5 -12.34 17.28 13.45
C VAL A 5 -11.28 17.01 12.40
N ARG A 6 -11.69 16.40 11.29
CA ARG A 6 -10.78 16.18 10.16
C ARG A 6 -10.56 17.50 9.42
N GLU A 7 -9.30 17.86 9.27
CA GLU A 7 -8.92 19.03 8.48
C GLU A 7 -8.81 18.70 7.00
N LYS A 8 -8.65 17.40 6.68
CA LYS A 8 -8.50 16.91 5.31
C LYS A 8 -9.54 15.84 5.01
N TYR A 9 -9.98 15.83 3.77
CA TYR A 9 -10.87 14.78 3.28
C TYR A 9 -10.05 13.66 2.65
N LEU A 10 -10.45 12.43 2.90
CA LEU A 10 -9.81 11.26 2.32
C LEU A 10 -10.00 11.21 0.80
N PHE A 11 -11.22 11.45 0.35
CA PHE A 11 -11.57 11.41 -1.07
C PHE A 11 -11.84 12.82 -1.57
N LEU A 12 -11.21 13.19 -2.69
CA LEU A 12 -11.39 14.48 -3.34
C LEU A 12 -11.78 14.28 -4.79
N GLU A 13 -12.86 14.97 -5.21
CA GLU A 13 -13.20 15.12 -6.61
C GLU A 13 -12.42 16.32 -7.15
N GLU A 14 -11.44 16.07 -7.97
CA GLU A 14 -10.52 17.09 -8.47
C GLU A 14 -9.95 16.64 -9.80
N ASP A 15 -10.06 17.48 -10.82
CA ASP A 15 -9.48 17.21 -12.12
C ASP A 15 -7.99 17.51 -12.08
N PHE A 16 -7.18 16.55 -12.52
CA PHE A 16 -5.73 16.75 -12.59
C PHE A 16 -5.12 15.79 -13.61
N ILE A 17 -3.88 16.10 -14.00
CA ILE A 17 -3.11 15.23 -14.89
C ILE A 17 -2.22 14.33 -14.04
N GLY A 18 -2.39 13.02 -14.18
CA GLY A 18 -1.57 12.04 -13.49
C GLY A 18 -0.16 11.94 -14.08
N HIS A 19 0.71 11.20 -13.40
CA HIS A 19 2.09 10.99 -13.87
C HIS A 19 2.17 10.33 -15.23
N SER A 20 1.18 9.52 -15.60
CA SER A 20 1.09 8.86 -16.91
C SER A 20 0.64 9.81 -18.03
N GLY A 21 0.24 11.04 -17.68
CA GLY A 21 -0.33 12.01 -18.62
C GLY A 21 -1.83 11.91 -18.79
N ASP A 22 -2.48 10.96 -18.15
CA ASP A 22 -3.93 10.80 -18.19
C ASP A 22 -4.64 11.88 -17.38
N GLU A 23 -5.82 12.29 -17.85
CA GLU A 23 -6.71 13.15 -17.10
C GLU A 23 -7.47 12.32 -16.08
N LEU A 24 -7.33 12.70 -14.82
CA LEU A 24 -7.95 12.00 -13.68
C LEU A 24 -8.89 12.95 -12.95
N HIS A 25 -9.93 12.42 -12.34
CA HIS A 25 -11.01 13.24 -11.77
C HIS A 25 -11.20 13.08 -10.26
N TRP A 26 -10.38 12.25 -9.63
CA TRP A 26 -10.43 12.07 -8.19
C TRP A 26 -9.06 11.67 -7.66
N LYS A 27 -8.86 11.90 -6.37
CA LYS A 27 -7.67 11.41 -5.68
C LYS A 27 -8.00 11.04 -4.24
N ILE A 28 -7.16 10.18 -3.67
CA ILE A 28 -7.21 9.80 -2.26
C ILE A 28 -6.05 10.48 -1.54
N GLU A 29 -6.39 11.19 -0.45
CA GLU A 29 -5.42 11.85 0.40
C GLU A 29 -5.26 11.05 1.69
N CYS A 30 -4.34 10.09 1.69
CA CYS A 30 -4.15 9.18 2.82
C CYS A 30 -3.65 9.90 4.08
N GLU A 31 -3.15 11.12 3.96
CA GLU A 31 -2.82 11.97 5.10
C GLU A 31 -4.04 12.31 5.96
N ALA A 32 -5.25 12.15 5.41
CA ALA A 32 -6.49 12.34 6.17
C ALA A 32 -6.75 11.21 7.16
N LEU A 33 -6.04 10.08 7.03
CA LEU A 33 -6.23 8.93 7.92
C LEU A 33 -5.48 9.12 9.23
N PHE A 34 -6.15 8.80 10.34
CA PHE A 34 -5.55 8.81 11.66
C PHE A 34 -4.78 7.50 11.92
N PRO A 35 -3.83 7.50 12.88
CA PRO A 35 -3.07 6.27 13.19
C PRO A 35 -3.94 5.07 13.52
N ASN A 36 -5.04 5.27 14.25
CA ASN A 36 -5.97 4.19 14.56
C ASN A 36 -6.64 3.60 13.31
N GLU A 37 -6.87 4.44 12.31
CA GLU A 37 -7.44 3.99 11.04
C GLU A 37 -6.45 3.16 10.25
N TRP A 38 -5.18 3.57 10.23
CA TRP A 38 -4.12 2.77 9.63
C TRP A 38 -3.99 1.40 10.29
N LYS A 39 -4.10 1.38 11.61
CA LYS A 39 -4.09 0.12 12.37
C LYS A 39 -5.24 -0.79 11.95
N CYS A 40 -6.45 -0.22 11.81
CA CYS A 40 -7.62 -0.97 11.34
C CYS A 40 -7.45 -1.47 9.90
N ILE A 41 -6.89 -0.65 9.03
CA ILE A 41 -6.61 -1.03 7.64
C ILE A 41 -5.64 -2.21 7.58
N ALA A 42 -4.57 -2.17 8.36
CA ALA A 42 -3.63 -3.28 8.44
C ALA A 42 -4.33 -4.56 8.91
N ARG A 43 -5.21 -4.46 9.89
CA ARG A 43 -6.00 -5.59 10.37
C ARG A 43 -6.93 -6.13 9.30
N MET A 44 -7.57 -5.25 8.52
CA MET A 44 -8.42 -5.67 7.40
C MET A 44 -7.63 -6.45 6.36
N ILE A 45 -6.43 -5.99 6.03
CA ILE A 45 -5.55 -6.70 5.10
C ILE A 45 -5.26 -8.11 5.64
N MET A 46 -4.93 -8.21 6.92
CA MET A 46 -4.60 -9.51 7.54
C MET A 46 -5.79 -10.45 7.64
N GLU A 47 -7.01 -9.95 7.65
CA GLU A 47 -8.21 -10.79 7.57
C GLU A 47 -8.32 -11.47 6.20
N HIS A 48 -7.81 -10.84 5.14
CA HIS A 48 -7.82 -11.40 3.80
C HIS A 48 -6.57 -12.20 3.46
N GLU A 49 -5.42 -11.84 4.02
CA GLU A 49 -4.15 -12.47 3.69
C GLU A 49 -3.79 -13.54 4.69
N LYS A 50 -3.70 -14.78 4.23
CA LYS A 50 -3.35 -15.92 5.08
C LYS A 50 -1.88 -16.32 4.92
N ARG A 51 -1.16 -15.73 3.99
CA ARG A 51 0.25 -16.02 3.75
C ARG A 51 1.10 -15.35 4.84
N PRO A 52 1.96 -16.11 5.52
CA PRO A 52 2.91 -15.48 6.44
C PRO A 52 3.95 -14.67 5.67
N PHE A 53 4.50 -13.64 6.30
CA PHE A 53 5.53 -12.82 5.70
C PHE A 53 6.62 -12.47 6.72
N CYS A 54 7.84 -12.38 6.23
CA CYS A 54 9.01 -12.06 7.05
C CYS A 54 8.93 -10.66 7.63
N ALA A 55 8.69 -9.69 6.77
CA ALA A 55 8.57 -8.28 7.13
C ALA A 55 7.75 -7.55 6.08
N ALA A 56 7.11 -6.46 6.49
CA ALA A 56 6.42 -5.55 5.59
C ALA A 56 7.31 -4.36 5.26
N ILE A 57 7.36 -4.00 3.99
CA ILE A 57 8.17 -2.90 3.47
C ILE A 57 7.24 -1.94 2.75
N GLY A 58 7.18 -0.71 3.23
CA GLY A 58 6.33 0.31 2.62
C GLY A 58 7.04 1.07 1.52
N ILE A 59 6.36 1.24 0.39
CA ILE A 59 6.87 2.10 -0.67
C ILE A 59 6.85 3.54 -0.15
N PRO A 60 7.98 4.22 -0.12
CA PRO A 60 8.02 5.59 0.36
C PRO A 60 7.25 6.55 -0.59
N ARG A 61 6.60 7.55 -0.05
CA ARG A 61 6.45 7.79 1.38
C ARG A 61 5.14 7.19 1.90
N GLY A 62 4.12 7.09 1.03
CA GLY A 62 2.76 6.74 1.43
C GLY A 62 2.58 5.38 2.09
N GLY A 63 3.41 4.40 1.74
CA GLY A 63 3.29 3.05 2.29
C GLY A 63 3.97 2.83 3.65
N VAL A 64 4.74 3.80 4.13
CA VAL A 64 5.56 3.62 5.35
C VAL A 64 4.71 3.44 6.59
N GLU A 65 3.68 4.24 6.77
CA GLU A 65 2.80 4.14 7.94
C GLU A 65 2.08 2.79 7.98
N LEU A 66 1.58 2.35 6.84
CA LEU A 66 0.94 1.04 6.72
C LEU A 66 1.91 -0.09 7.09
N SER A 67 3.15 -0.02 6.59
CA SER A 67 4.15 -1.05 6.86
C SER A 67 4.46 -1.18 8.35
N ARG A 68 4.46 -0.08 9.08
CA ARG A 68 4.66 -0.11 10.53
C ARG A 68 3.61 -0.97 11.23
N HIS A 69 2.35 -0.79 10.87
CA HIS A 69 1.26 -1.56 11.47
C HIS A 69 1.26 -3.01 11.00
N LEU A 70 1.57 -3.25 9.72
CA LEU A 70 1.64 -4.61 9.20
C LEU A 70 2.78 -5.41 9.83
N ASN A 71 3.87 -4.75 10.20
CA ASN A 71 5.00 -5.43 10.86
C ASN A 71 4.67 -5.99 12.24
N GLU A 72 3.56 -5.59 12.85
CA GLU A 72 3.06 -6.24 14.06
C GLU A 72 2.67 -7.70 13.81
N TYR A 73 2.37 -8.05 12.56
CA TYR A 73 1.98 -9.40 12.14
C TYR A 73 3.10 -10.18 11.46
N ALA A 74 4.26 -9.55 11.27
CA ALA A 74 5.39 -10.18 10.60
C ALA A 74 5.99 -11.30 11.46
N THR A 75 6.46 -12.35 10.79
CA THR A 75 7.03 -13.51 11.48
C THR A 75 8.51 -13.34 11.83
N GLY A 76 9.23 -12.47 11.10
CA GLY A 76 10.69 -12.36 11.22
C GLY A 76 11.45 -13.55 10.67
N ASN A 77 10.76 -14.49 10.05
CA ASN A 77 11.38 -15.69 9.50
C ASN A 77 11.82 -15.45 8.06
N TYR A 78 13.11 -15.51 7.79
CA TYR A 78 13.68 -15.24 6.46
C TYR A 78 13.27 -16.25 5.38
N ASP A 79 12.70 -17.39 5.75
CA ASP A 79 12.13 -18.33 4.80
C ASP A 79 10.77 -17.88 4.27
N HIS A 80 10.14 -16.94 4.94
CA HIS A 80 8.87 -16.36 4.49
C HIS A 80 9.10 -15.17 3.54
N PRO A 81 8.17 -14.93 2.61
CA PRO A 81 8.30 -13.82 1.68
C PRO A 81 8.20 -12.46 2.37
N TYR A 82 8.64 -11.42 1.68
CA TYR A 82 8.42 -10.03 2.09
C TYR A 82 7.07 -9.55 1.59
N LEU A 83 6.43 -8.69 2.36
CA LEU A 83 5.21 -8.00 1.97
C LEU A 83 5.53 -6.56 1.61
N ILE A 84 5.36 -6.21 0.35
CA ILE A 84 5.50 -4.82 -0.12
C ILE A 84 4.13 -4.16 -0.07
N CYS A 85 4.04 -3.00 0.52
CA CYS A 85 2.75 -2.31 0.64
C CYS A 85 2.83 -0.84 0.27
N ASP A 86 1.71 -0.31 -0.17
CA ASP A 86 1.55 1.10 -0.50
C ASP A 86 0.11 1.54 -0.19
N ASP A 87 -0.08 2.84 -0.10
CA ASP A 87 -1.39 3.43 0.17
C ASP A 87 -2.27 3.47 -1.07
N VAL A 88 -1.76 4.00 -2.17
CA VAL A 88 -2.51 4.17 -3.42
C VAL A 88 -1.68 3.69 -4.59
N LEU A 89 -2.28 2.85 -5.42
CA LEU A 89 -1.69 2.44 -6.69
C LEU A 89 -2.33 3.25 -7.80
N THR A 90 -1.50 3.93 -8.60
CA THR A 90 -1.96 4.73 -9.73
C THR A 90 -1.76 4.02 -11.06
N THR A 91 -0.52 3.67 -11.41
CA THR A 91 -0.20 3.01 -12.68
C THR A 91 0.27 1.57 -12.53
N GLY A 92 0.59 1.16 -11.31
CA GLY A 92 1.10 -0.17 -11.03
C GLY A 92 2.61 -0.30 -11.19
N ASN A 93 3.26 0.60 -11.89
CA ASN A 93 4.71 0.53 -12.13
C ASN A 93 5.53 0.72 -10.86
N SER A 94 4.99 1.47 -9.90
CA SER A 94 5.69 1.76 -8.64
C SER A 94 6.04 0.51 -7.84
N PHE A 95 5.18 -0.51 -7.85
CA PHE A 95 5.47 -1.77 -7.16
C PHE A 95 6.63 -2.52 -7.81
N ASN A 96 6.62 -2.63 -9.14
CA ASN A 96 7.71 -3.29 -9.88
C ASN A 96 9.02 -2.55 -9.71
N GLU A 97 9.02 -1.24 -9.87
CA GLU A 97 10.21 -0.40 -9.71
C GLU A 97 10.77 -0.50 -8.30
N PHE A 98 9.91 -0.45 -7.30
CA PHE A 98 10.34 -0.56 -5.92
C PHE A 98 10.96 -1.92 -5.62
N ALA A 99 10.32 -3.00 -6.07
CA ALA A 99 10.82 -4.35 -5.84
C ALA A 99 12.18 -4.55 -6.52
N ASP A 100 12.30 -4.11 -7.77
CA ASP A 100 13.55 -4.21 -8.52
C ASP A 100 14.70 -3.47 -7.82
N GLU A 101 14.44 -2.25 -7.36
CA GLU A 101 15.45 -1.45 -6.68
C GLU A 101 15.79 -1.97 -5.29
N TYR A 102 14.77 -2.33 -4.51
CA TYR A 102 14.97 -2.80 -3.14
C TYR A 102 15.76 -4.10 -3.09
N PHE A 103 15.45 -5.06 -3.98
CA PHE A 103 16.09 -6.36 -3.99
C PHE A 103 17.31 -6.45 -4.91
N LYS A 104 17.70 -5.35 -5.53
CA LYS A 104 18.87 -5.27 -6.40
C LYS A 104 20.15 -5.70 -5.71
N ASP A 105 20.38 -5.18 -4.50
CA ASP A 105 21.59 -5.46 -3.72
C ASP A 105 21.31 -6.32 -2.48
N ASN A 106 20.05 -6.58 -2.17
CA ASN A 106 19.62 -7.32 -0.98
C ASN A 106 18.91 -8.62 -1.36
N LYS A 107 19.52 -9.39 -2.28
CA LYS A 107 18.90 -10.64 -2.73
C LYS A 107 18.96 -11.69 -1.62
N PRO A 108 17.86 -12.02 -0.95
CA PRO A 108 17.83 -13.19 -0.10
C PRO A 108 17.99 -14.45 -0.98
N SER A 109 18.46 -15.56 -0.39
CA SER A 109 18.65 -16.82 -1.11
C SER A 109 17.34 -17.34 -1.73
N VAL A 110 16.20 -16.97 -1.16
CA VAL A 110 14.87 -17.25 -1.71
C VAL A 110 14.18 -15.91 -1.86
N LEU A 111 14.19 -15.37 -3.08
CA LEU A 111 13.54 -14.09 -3.36
C LEU A 111 12.07 -14.34 -3.61
N SER A 112 11.26 -14.10 -2.57
CA SER A 112 9.83 -14.15 -2.70
C SER A 112 9.24 -12.92 -2.06
N TYR A 113 8.33 -12.27 -2.77
CA TYR A 113 7.59 -11.12 -2.26
C TYR A 113 6.20 -11.10 -2.87
N PHE A 114 5.29 -10.45 -2.18
CA PHE A 114 3.93 -10.20 -2.65
C PHE A 114 3.51 -8.82 -2.14
N GLY A 115 2.46 -8.28 -2.72
CA GLY A 115 2.09 -6.90 -2.44
C GLY A 115 0.65 -6.70 -2.01
N TRP A 116 0.46 -5.63 -1.25
CA TRP A 116 -0.86 -5.12 -0.89
C TRP A 116 -0.89 -3.61 -1.08
N VAL A 117 -1.97 -3.13 -1.65
CA VAL A 117 -2.26 -1.70 -1.75
C VAL A 117 -3.64 -1.45 -1.15
N VAL A 118 -3.79 -0.31 -0.47
CA VAL A 118 -5.08 0.02 0.16
C VAL A 118 -6.10 0.42 -0.90
N PHE A 119 -5.77 1.42 -1.70
CA PHE A 119 -6.66 1.93 -2.75
C PHE A 119 -6.00 1.73 -4.11
N ALA A 120 -6.57 0.87 -4.94
CA ALA A 120 -6.07 0.66 -6.30
C ALA A 120 -6.92 1.44 -7.30
N ARG A 121 -6.26 2.31 -8.05
CA ARG A 121 -6.83 2.96 -9.24
C ARG A 121 -6.49 2.07 -10.43
N GLY A 122 -7.49 1.49 -11.04
CA GLY A 122 -7.26 0.52 -12.09
C GLY A 122 -6.81 -0.84 -11.56
N GLU A 123 -6.30 -1.68 -12.42
CA GLU A 123 -5.96 -3.06 -12.08
C GLU A 123 -4.50 -3.18 -11.63
N PRO A 124 -4.24 -3.72 -10.43
CA PRO A 124 -2.86 -3.94 -9.98
C PRO A 124 -2.19 -5.12 -10.70
N GLN A 125 -0.86 -5.22 -10.56
CA GLN A 125 -0.12 -6.38 -11.02
C GLN A 125 -0.64 -7.66 -10.37
N HIS A 126 -0.40 -8.80 -11.03
CA HIS A 126 -0.91 -10.10 -10.56
C HIS A 126 -0.41 -10.51 -9.16
N TRP A 127 0.72 -9.96 -8.72
CA TRP A 127 1.30 -10.28 -7.40
C TRP A 127 0.90 -9.28 -6.32
N VAL A 128 0.07 -8.26 -6.67
CA VAL A 128 -0.41 -7.22 -5.76
C VAL A 128 -1.91 -7.34 -5.61
N LYS A 129 -2.37 -7.39 -4.36
CA LYS A 129 -3.80 -7.37 -4.04
C LYS A 129 -4.20 -6.00 -3.55
N SER A 130 -5.43 -5.61 -3.82
CA SER A 130 -5.98 -4.34 -3.35
C SER A 130 -7.06 -4.57 -2.30
N LEU A 131 -7.09 -3.70 -1.29
CA LEU A 131 -8.17 -3.74 -0.30
C LEU A 131 -9.43 -3.09 -0.87
N PHE A 132 -9.28 -1.94 -1.51
CA PHE A 132 -10.37 -1.22 -2.14
C PHE A 132 -10.04 -0.97 -3.60
N GLN A 133 -10.90 -1.47 -4.48
CA GLN A 133 -10.74 -1.24 -5.92
C GLN A 133 -11.54 0.00 -6.32
N MET A 134 -10.87 0.93 -6.98
CA MET A 134 -11.44 2.21 -7.38
C MET A 134 -11.47 2.31 -8.91
N PRO A 135 -12.35 3.17 -9.47
CA PRO A 135 -12.31 3.44 -10.92
C PRO A 135 -10.98 4.10 -11.29
N TYR A 136 -10.51 3.84 -12.50
CA TYR A 136 -9.24 4.44 -12.97
C TYR A 136 -9.34 5.96 -13.07
N LYS A 137 -10.37 6.47 -13.70
CA LYS A 137 -10.62 7.89 -13.87
C LYS A 137 -11.70 8.38 -12.93
#